data_cbe52d121390ff633947b34a1f3fbd60
#
_entry.id   cbe52d121390ff633947b34a1f3fbd60
#
_cell.length_a   1.000
_cell.length_b   1.000
_cell.length_c   1.000
_cell.angle_alpha   90.00
_cell.angle_beta   90.00
_cell.angle_gamma   90.00
#
_symmetry.space_group_name_H-M   'P 1'
#
loop_
_entity.id
_entity.type
_entity.pdbx_description
1 polymer ?
#
loop_
_entity_poly.entity_id
_entity_poly.type
_entity_poly.pdbx_seq_one_letter_code
_entity_poly.pdbx_strand_id
1 'polypeptide(L)'
;RSFMGFLKPSSGKLEVNKINTLNNPVKAKEIIGYLPGDPQLPQNLNAKTLFKLGADMRSQSIDYAMDLAEKFDLDVTPTIKELSKGNRQKAAIILAVLHKPKALILDEPTSGLDPFHQRTFFEIVGEFSNNGSSILLSSHIISEIEKISDSMAVLKDGEKIYDESYETFVNNAKEEGKELEDAFFEFYERKN
;
A
#
# COMPACT_ATOMS: atom_id res chain seq x y z
N ARG A 1 4.66 -6.99 -7.15
CA ARG A 1 4.92 -7.04 -8.61
C ARG A 1 4.23 -8.24 -9.26
N SER A 2 4.32 -9.44 -8.69
CA SER A 2 3.70 -10.65 -9.26
C SER A 2 2.16 -10.56 -9.34
N PHE A 3 1.49 -9.98 -8.34
CA PHE A 3 0.04 -9.73 -8.38
C PHE A 3 -0.39 -8.82 -9.54
N MET A 4 0.48 -7.89 -9.93
CA MET A 4 0.24 -6.98 -11.05
C MET A 4 0.66 -7.57 -12.40
N GLY A 5 1.17 -8.81 -12.40
CA GLY A 5 1.62 -9.49 -13.62
C GLY A 5 2.94 -8.94 -14.20
N PHE A 6 3.70 -8.15 -13.43
CA PHE A 6 5.02 -7.67 -13.87
C PHE A 6 6.10 -8.74 -13.74
N LEU A 7 5.88 -9.72 -12.86
CA LEU A 7 6.76 -10.87 -12.68
C LEU A 7 5.92 -12.14 -12.74
N LYS A 8 6.39 -13.14 -13.49
CA LYS A 8 5.77 -14.46 -13.53
C LYS A 8 6.36 -15.32 -12.41
N PRO A 9 5.55 -15.85 -11.47
CA PRO A 9 6.03 -16.76 -10.45
C PRO A 9 6.49 -18.08 -11.07
N SER A 10 7.50 -18.71 -10.49
CA SER A 10 7.99 -20.04 -10.90
C SER A 10 6.98 -21.15 -10.58
N SER A 11 6.22 -20.96 -9.48
CA SER A 11 5.17 -21.88 -9.04
C SER A 11 4.15 -21.14 -8.17
N GLY A 12 3.09 -21.82 -7.78
CA GLY A 12 2.04 -21.28 -6.91
C GLY A 12 0.92 -20.59 -7.66
N LYS A 13 -0.03 -20.01 -6.90
CA LYS A 13 -1.25 -19.37 -7.40
C LYS A 13 -1.39 -17.98 -6.82
N LEU A 14 -1.73 -17.01 -7.67
CA LEU A 14 -1.99 -15.63 -7.28
C LEU A 14 -3.45 -15.29 -7.61
N GLU A 15 -4.24 -15.01 -6.59
CA GLU A 15 -5.65 -14.64 -6.75
C GLU A 15 -6.00 -13.41 -5.92
N VAL A 16 -6.84 -12.56 -6.50
CA VAL A 16 -7.48 -11.43 -5.82
C VAL A 16 -8.97 -11.54 -6.07
N ASN A 17 -9.75 -11.61 -5.01
CA ASN A 17 -11.21 -11.80 -5.08
C ASN A 17 -11.61 -12.95 -6.04
N LYS A 18 -10.96 -14.12 -5.90
CA LYS A 18 -11.14 -15.32 -6.74
C LYS A 18 -10.76 -15.15 -8.22
N ILE A 19 -10.17 -14.02 -8.60
CA ILE A 19 -9.65 -13.79 -9.95
C ILE A 19 -8.18 -14.18 -9.95
N ASN A 20 -7.82 -15.19 -10.77
CA ASN A 20 -6.41 -15.52 -10.99
C ASN A 20 -5.74 -14.38 -11.78
N THR A 21 -4.73 -13.76 -11.20
CA THR A 21 -4.10 -12.54 -11.72
C THR A 21 -3.27 -12.80 -12.98
N LEU A 22 -2.79 -14.02 -13.16
CA LEU A 22 -2.00 -14.42 -14.34
C LEU A 22 -2.88 -14.72 -15.55
N ASN A 23 -4.02 -15.38 -15.30
CA ASN A 23 -4.94 -15.78 -16.37
C ASN A 23 -5.89 -14.64 -16.78
N ASN A 24 -6.20 -13.73 -15.86
CA ASN A 24 -7.11 -12.61 -16.08
C ASN A 24 -6.52 -11.28 -15.59
N PRO A 25 -5.36 -10.84 -16.11
CA PRO A 25 -4.63 -9.70 -15.58
C PRO A 25 -5.41 -8.37 -15.71
N VAL A 26 -6.22 -8.20 -16.74
CA VAL A 26 -7.03 -6.98 -16.91
C VAL A 26 -8.07 -6.90 -15.82
N LYS A 27 -8.89 -7.93 -15.64
CA LYS A 27 -9.92 -7.97 -14.58
C LYS A 27 -9.33 -7.84 -13.19
N ALA A 28 -8.16 -8.43 -12.94
CA ALA A 28 -7.47 -8.28 -11.65
C ALA A 28 -7.07 -6.81 -11.40
N LYS A 29 -6.51 -6.13 -12.41
CA LYS A 29 -6.10 -4.71 -12.30
C LYS A 29 -7.28 -3.75 -12.13
N GLU A 30 -8.47 -4.12 -12.59
CA GLU A 30 -9.68 -3.31 -12.38
C GLU A 30 -10.06 -3.18 -10.90
N ILE A 31 -9.75 -4.20 -10.10
CA ILE A 31 -10.13 -4.28 -8.68
C ILE A 31 -8.96 -4.08 -7.71
N ILE A 32 -7.73 -3.92 -8.22
CA ILE A 32 -6.53 -3.71 -7.43
C ILE A 32 -6.11 -2.24 -7.49
N GLY A 33 -5.91 -1.62 -6.33
CA GLY A 33 -5.13 -0.41 -6.17
C GLY A 33 -3.68 -0.78 -5.89
N TYR A 34 -2.75 -0.26 -6.66
CA TYR A 34 -1.33 -0.58 -6.53
C TYR A 34 -0.48 0.68 -6.36
N LEU A 35 0.29 0.69 -5.28
CA LEU A 35 1.31 1.70 -5.02
C LEU A 35 2.67 1.01 -4.96
N PRO A 36 3.58 1.24 -5.92
CA PRO A 36 4.95 0.77 -5.83
C PRO A 36 5.77 1.61 -4.85
N GLY A 37 6.85 1.05 -4.26
CA GLY A 37 7.72 1.76 -3.32
C GLY A 37 8.44 2.98 -3.90
N ASP A 38 8.62 3.01 -5.22
CA ASP A 38 9.11 4.18 -5.96
C ASP A 38 8.17 4.49 -7.14
N PRO A 39 7.12 5.29 -6.93
CA PRO A 39 6.12 5.58 -7.94
C PRO A 39 6.67 6.50 -9.04
N GLN A 40 6.78 5.98 -10.25
CA GLN A 40 7.22 6.72 -11.42
C GLN A 40 6.02 7.40 -12.10
N LEU A 41 5.72 8.62 -11.69
CA LEU A 41 4.62 9.41 -12.27
C LEU A 41 5.09 10.22 -13.48
N PRO A 42 4.23 10.45 -14.49
CA PRO A 42 4.52 11.32 -15.65
C PRO A 42 4.90 12.74 -15.22
N GLN A 43 6.16 13.10 -15.43
CA GLN A 43 6.77 14.32 -14.87
C GLN A 43 6.19 15.63 -15.43
N ASN A 44 5.68 15.61 -16.66
CA ASN A 44 5.18 16.80 -17.38
C ASN A 44 3.68 17.06 -17.16
N LEU A 45 2.99 16.20 -16.43
CA LEU A 45 1.59 16.36 -16.08
C LEU A 45 1.47 16.89 -14.65
N ASN A 46 0.38 17.56 -14.33
CA ASN A 46 0.03 17.88 -12.95
C ASN A 46 -0.85 16.78 -12.33
N ALA A 47 -0.97 16.77 -11.00
CA ALA A 47 -1.72 15.74 -10.28
C ALA A 47 -3.20 15.71 -10.70
N LYS A 48 -3.84 16.87 -10.91
CA LYS A 48 -5.24 16.94 -11.35
C LYS A 48 -5.47 16.24 -12.70
N THR A 49 -4.56 16.44 -13.66
CA THR A 49 -4.64 15.76 -14.96
C THR A 49 -4.46 14.25 -14.82
N LEU A 50 -3.52 13.81 -13.98
CA LEU A 50 -3.34 12.37 -13.70
C LEU A 50 -4.56 11.73 -13.05
N PHE A 51 -5.19 12.42 -12.08
CA PHE A 51 -6.41 11.95 -11.44
C PHE A 51 -7.56 11.85 -12.44
N LYS A 52 -7.69 12.85 -13.32
CA LYS A 52 -8.69 12.83 -14.38
C LYS A 52 -8.48 11.63 -15.31
N LEU A 53 -7.26 11.40 -15.79
CA LEU A 53 -6.94 10.25 -16.64
C LEU A 53 -7.25 8.92 -15.93
N GLY A 54 -6.86 8.80 -14.66
CA GLY A 54 -7.15 7.60 -13.86
C GLY A 54 -8.65 7.35 -13.67
N ALA A 55 -9.44 8.40 -13.46
CA ALA A 55 -10.88 8.34 -13.32
C ALA A 55 -11.56 7.99 -14.66
N ASP A 56 -11.18 8.68 -15.75
CA ASP A 56 -11.72 8.45 -17.10
C ASP A 56 -11.51 6.99 -17.56
N MET A 57 -10.32 6.42 -17.32
CA MET A 57 -10.02 5.01 -17.63
C MET A 57 -10.94 4.00 -16.93
N ARG A 58 -11.63 4.43 -15.89
CA ARG A 58 -12.52 3.60 -15.06
C ARG A 58 -13.96 4.07 -15.08
N SER A 59 -14.30 5.03 -15.98
CA SER A 59 -15.62 5.64 -16.10
C SER A 59 -16.14 6.20 -14.76
N GLN A 60 -15.26 6.84 -13.99
CA GLN A 60 -15.56 7.42 -12.68
C GLN A 60 -15.39 8.93 -12.66
N SER A 61 -16.01 9.60 -11.68
CA SER A 61 -15.76 11.01 -11.41
C SER A 61 -14.38 11.22 -10.76
N ILE A 62 -13.80 12.37 -10.99
CA ILE A 62 -12.58 12.86 -10.32
C ILE A 62 -12.83 13.30 -8.87
N ASP A 63 -14.10 13.53 -8.49
CA ASP A 63 -14.46 14.18 -7.22
C ASP A 63 -13.79 13.51 -6.00
N TYR A 64 -13.86 12.18 -5.92
CA TYR A 64 -13.22 11.46 -4.81
C TYR A 64 -11.70 11.66 -4.76
N ALA A 65 -11.04 11.77 -5.90
CA ALA A 65 -9.60 12.05 -5.92
C ALA A 65 -9.30 13.49 -5.48
N MET A 66 -10.20 14.43 -5.76
CA MET A 66 -10.07 15.82 -5.30
C MET A 66 -10.33 15.94 -3.79
N ASP A 67 -11.33 15.21 -3.25
CA ASP A 67 -11.58 15.14 -1.80
C ASP A 67 -10.35 14.58 -1.06
N LEU A 68 -9.69 13.55 -1.63
CA LEU A 68 -8.46 13.01 -1.06
C LEU A 68 -7.29 13.99 -1.17
N ALA A 69 -7.19 14.76 -2.26
CA ALA A 69 -6.18 15.78 -2.41
C ALA A 69 -6.32 16.87 -1.34
N GLU A 70 -7.55 17.27 -1.01
CA GLU A 70 -7.83 18.20 0.09
C GLU A 70 -7.44 17.59 1.44
N LYS A 71 -7.83 16.33 1.74
CA LYS A 71 -7.42 15.64 2.98
C LYS A 71 -5.90 15.57 3.16
N PHE A 72 -5.14 15.44 2.05
CA PHE A 72 -3.67 15.40 2.06
C PHE A 72 -3.01 16.78 1.95
N ASP A 73 -3.77 17.87 1.91
CA ASP A 73 -3.22 19.22 1.65
C ASP A 73 -2.28 19.22 0.42
N LEU A 74 -2.74 18.61 -0.67
CA LEU A 74 -1.98 18.47 -1.92
C LEU A 74 -2.41 19.52 -2.93
N ASP A 75 -1.51 20.46 -3.23
CA ASP A 75 -1.71 21.32 -4.40
C ASP A 75 -1.57 20.48 -5.70
N VAL A 76 -2.67 20.39 -6.44
CA VAL A 76 -2.77 19.59 -7.67
C VAL A 76 -2.40 20.35 -8.94
N THR A 77 -2.04 21.63 -8.82
CA THR A 77 -1.77 22.52 -9.97
C THR A 77 -0.35 22.43 -10.52
N PRO A 78 0.72 22.29 -9.70
CA PRO A 78 2.08 22.12 -10.20
C PRO A 78 2.26 20.81 -10.96
N THR A 79 3.22 20.79 -11.88
CA THR A 79 3.61 19.54 -12.55
C THR A 79 4.29 18.59 -11.57
N ILE A 80 4.22 17.29 -11.84
CA ILE A 80 4.82 16.25 -10.96
C ILE A 80 6.31 16.50 -10.70
N LYS A 81 7.06 16.99 -11.69
CA LYS A 81 8.49 17.33 -11.52
C LYS A 81 8.74 18.43 -10.49
N GLU A 82 7.78 19.34 -10.29
CA GLU A 82 7.86 20.48 -9.36
C GLU A 82 7.45 20.09 -7.95
N LEU A 83 6.77 18.95 -7.78
CA LEU A 83 6.36 18.47 -6.47
C LEU A 83 7.54 17.94 -5.64
N SER A 84 7.48 18.11 -4.34
CA SER A 84 8.36 17.43 -3.39
C SER A 84 8.18 15.92 -3.46
N LYS A 85 9.13 15.14 -2.90
CA LYS A 85 8.99 13.68 -2.79
C LYS A 85 7.69 13.31 -2.08
N GLY A 86 7.37 13.95 -0.94
CA GLY A 86 6.14 13.68 -0.19
C GLY A 86 4.87 13.99 -0.98
N ASN A 87 4.84 15.10 -1.72
CA ASN A 87 3.67 15.45 -2.54
C ASN A 87 3.51 14.50 -3.74
N ARG A 88 4.59 14.00 -4.34
CA ARG A 88 4.52 12.92 -5.34
C ARG A 88 3.97 11.63 -4.74
N GLN A 89 4.37 11.30 -3.51
CA GLN A 89 3.86 10.14 -2.79
C GLN A 89 2.35 10.26 -2.53
N LYS A 90 1.88 11.42 -2.06
CA LYS A 90 0.44 11.71 -1.89
C LYS A 90 -0.33 11.52 -3.20
N ALA A 91 0.17 12.09 -4.30
CA ALA A 91 -0.44 11.92 -5.62
C ALA A 91 -0.51 10.44 -6.06
N ALA A 92 0.54 9.66 -5.80
CA ALA A 92 0.58 8.23 -6.11
C ALA A 92 -0.39 7.43 -5.26
N ILE A 93 -0.52 7.73 -3.97
CA ILE A 93 -1.52 7.13 -3.08
C ILE A 93 -2.93 7.38 -3.62
N ILE A 94 -3.27 8.63 -3.96
CA ILE A 94 -4.59 9.00 -4.49
C ILE A 94 -4.87 8.23 -5.78
N LEU A 95 -3.91 8.13 -6.70
CA LEU A 95 -4.05 7.33 -7.93
C LEU A 95 -4.30 5.85 -7.66
N ALA A 96 -3.68 5.29 -6.63
CA ALA A 96 -3.88 3.89 -6.26
C ALA A 96 -5.29 3.62 -5.72
N VAL A 97 -5.95 4.60 -5.07
CA VAL A 97 -7.21 4.39 -4.36
C VAL A 97 -8.43 5.05 -5.02
N LEU A 98 -8.25 5.96 -5.99
CA LEU A 98 -9.32 6.78 -6.55
C LEU A 98 -10.51 5.98 -7.14
N HIS A 99 -10.25 4.76 -7.60
CA HIS A 99 -11.28 3.87 -8.16
C HIS A 99 -11.93 2.94 -7.13
N LYS A 100 -11.71 3.19 -5.84
CA LYS A 100 -12.27 2.42 -4.72
C LYS A 100 -12.04 0.91 -4.88
N PRO A 101 -10.78 0.47 -4.97
CA PRO A 101 -10.42 -0.91 -5.24
C PRO A 101 -10.88 -1.88 -4.14
N LYS A 102 -11.10 -3.16 -4.51
CA LYS A 102 -11.41 -4.24 -3.58
C LYS A 102 -10.18 -4.84 -2.92
N ALA A 103 -9.00 -4.55 -3.46
CA ALA A 103 -7.73 -4.92 -2.84
C ALA A 103 -6.71 -3.81 -3.04
N LEU A 104 -5.93 -3.52 -2.00
CA LEU A 104 -4.81 -2.59 -2.03
C LEU A 104 -3.50 -3.36 -1.88
N ILE A 105 -2.55 -3.07 -2.75
CA ILE A 105 -1.17 -3.57 -2.67
C ILE A 105 -0.26 -2.35 -2.58
N LEU A 106 0.30 -2.13 -1.39
CA LEU A 106 1.00 -0.91 -1.02
C LEU A 106 2.42 -1.26 -0.59
N ASP A 107 3.39 -0.78 -1.34
CA ASP A 107 4.81 -1.01 -1.09
C ASP A 107 5.44 0.26 -0.51
N GLU A 108 5.84 0.22 0.78
CA GLU A 108 6.40 1.35 1.53
C GLU A 108 5.59 2.66 1.39
N PRO A 109 4.26 2.64 1.63
CA PRO A 109 3.35 3.72 1.24
C PRO A 109 3.60 5.04 1.95
N THR A 110 4.17 5.02 3.14
CA THR A 110 4.40 6.19 3.98
C THR A 110 5.76 6.86 3.74
N SER A 111 6.59 6.28 2.86
CA SER A 111 7.92 6.81 2.52
C SER A 111 7.84 8.27 2.05
N GLY A 112 8.50 9.16 2.80
CA GLY A 112 8.55 10.59 2.48
C GLY A 112 7.34 11.40 2.92
N LEU A 113 6.37 10.80 3.60
CA LEU A 113 5.30 11.52 4.29
C LEU A 113 5.76 11.96 5.69
N ASP A 114 5.37 13.15 6.08
CA ASP A 114 5.49 13.58 7.48
C ASP A 114 4.44 12.88 8.37
N PRO A 115 4.59 12.90 9.70
CA PRO A 115 3.72 12.19 10.63
C PRO A 115 2.23 12.54 10.50
N PHE A 116 1.90 13.79 10.11
CA PHE A 116 0.52 14.23 9.95
C PHE A 116 -0.13 13.52 8.74
N HIS A 117 0.56 13.51 7.61
CA HIS A 117 0.06 12.85 6.39
C HIS A 117 0.13 11.32 6.44
N GLN A 118 1.05 10.75 7.25
CA GLN A 118 1.00 9.33 7.59
C GLN A 118 -0.29 8.97 8.31
N ARG A 119 -0.72 9.78 9.28
CA ARG A 119 -2.01 9.58 9.96
C ARG A 119 -3.18 9.62 8.97
N THR A 120 -3.23 10.63 8.10
CA THR A 120 -4.25 10.73 7.04
C THR A 120 -4.27 9.49 6.14
N PHE A 121 -3.08 8.97 5.78
CA PHE A 121 -2.96 7.73 5.01
C PHE A 121 -3.59 6.54 5.75
N PHE A 122 -3.28 6.34 7.04
CA PHE A 122 -3.84 5.24 7.82
C PHE A 122 -5.35 5.36 8.02
N GLU A 123 -5.87 6.58 8.17
CA GLU A 123 -7.32 6.81 8.21
C GLU A 123 -7.99 6.36 6.90
N ILE A 124 -7.42 6.72 5.74
CA ILE A 124 -7.93 6.30 4.43
C ILE A 124 -7.86 4.77 4.27
N VAL A 125 -6.74 4.15 4.62
CA VAL A 125 -6.56 2.70 4.54
C VAL A 125 -7.56 1.98 5.48
N GLY A 126 -7.78 2.50 6.68
CA GLY A 126 -8.79 2.01 7.61
C GLY A 126 -10.22 2.09 7.05
N GLU A 127 -10.56 3.19 6.34
CA GLU A 127 -11.85 3.30 5.63
C GLU A 127 -12.01 2.18 4.59
N PHE A 128 -10.96 1.85 3.83
CA PHE A 128 -10.98 0.74 2.87
C PHE A 128 -11.15 -0.62 3.54
N SER A 129 -10.42 -0.89 4.63
CA SER A 129 -10.54 -2.12 5.40
C SER A 129 -11.96 -2.29 5.94
N ASN A 130 -12.52 -1.26 6.58
CA ASN A 130 -13.88 -1.26 7.12
C ASN A 130 -14.95 -1.48 6.04
N ASN A 131 -14.68 -1.08 4.80
CA ASN A 131 -15.54 -1.32 3.64
C ASN A 131 -15.29 -2.68 2.96
N GLY A 132 -14.50 -3.57 3.57
CA GLY A 132 -14.27 -4.93 3.10
C GLY A 132 -13.21 -5.08 2.03
N SER A 133 -12.36 -4.08 1.80
CA SER A 133 -11.19 -4.23 0.94
C SER A 133 -10.09 -5.01 1.66
N SER A 134 -9.42 -5.91 0.95
CA SER A 134 -8.22 -6.60 1.45
C SER A 134 -6.98 -5.73 1.22
N ILE A 135 -6.10 -5.64 2.22
CA ILE A 135 -4.93 -4.77 2.16
C ILE A 135 -3.67 -5.60 2.35
N LEU A 136 -2.75 -5.52 1.40
CA LEU A 136 -1.38 -6.03 1.51
C LEU A 136 -0.43 -4.84 1.53
N LEU A 137 0.21 -4.62 2.67
CA LEU A 137 1.13 -3.51 2.88
C LEU A 137 2.51 -4.04 3.24
N SER A 138 3.56 -3.51 2.63
CA SER A 138 4.93 -3.68 3.08
C SER A 138 5.38 -2.44 3.86
N SER A 139 6.05 -2.65 4.98
CA SER A 139 6.73 -1.61 5.76
C SER A 139 7.90 -2.22 6.53
N HIS A 140 8.91 -1.41 6.77
CA HIS A 140 10.01 -1.74 7.69
C HIS A 140 9.84 -1.05 9.07
N ILE A 141 8.69 -0.39 9.29
CA ILE A 141 8.38 0.36 10.51
C ILE A 141 7.28 -0.40 11.28
N ILE A 142 7.62 -0.98 12.43
CA ILE A 142 6.72 -1.81 13.22
C ILE A 142 5.49 -1.03 13.71
N SER A 143 5.67 0.21 14.14
CA SER A 143 4.57 1.07 14.59
C SER A 143 3.56 1.43 13.49
N GLU A 144 3.89 1.21 12.22
CA GLU A 144 2.93 1.30 11.11
C GLU A 144 2.11 0.02 10.98
N ILE A 145 2.77 -1.15 11.12
CA ILE A 145 2.13 -2.47 11.07
C ILE A 145 1.09 -2.58 12.19
N GLU A 146 1.45 -2.13 13.39
CA GLU A 146 0.57 -2.12 14.56
C GLU A 146 -0.78 -1.44 14.32
N LYS A 147 -0.80 -0.37 13.52
CA LYS A 147 -2.00 0.46 13.34
C LYS A 147 -3.10 -0.19 12.50
N ILE A 148 -2.76 -1.13 11.62
CA ILE A 148 -3.69 -1.60 10.57
C ILE A 148 -3.62 -3.10 10.28
N SER A 149 -2.72 -3.86 10.91
CA SER A 149 -2.49 -5.25 10.51
C SER A 149 -3.26 -6.24 11.37
N ASP A 150 -4.05 -7.11 10.72
CA ASP A 150 -4.63 -8.29 11.34
C ASP A 150 -3.62 -9.46 11.38
N SER A 151 -2.74 -9.53 10.36
CA SER A 151 -1.71 -10.56 10.22
C SER A 151 -0.39 -9.97 9.73
N MET A 152 0.70 -10.61 10.10
CA MET A 152 2.05 -10.19 9.78
C MET A 152 2.85 -11.35 9.19
N ALA A 153 3.59 -11.07 8.13
CA ALA A 153 4.60 -11.98 7.59
C ALA A 153 5.95 -11.27 7.51
N VAL A 154 7.01 -11.96 7.95
CA VAL A 154 8.38 -11.45 7.86
C VAL A 154 9.12 -12.17 6.74
N LEU A 155 9.72 -11.39 5.86
CA LEU A 155 10.54 -11.88 4.75
C LEU A 155 12.01 -11.53 5.00
N LYS A 156 12.90 -12.52 4.85
CA LYS A 156 14.36 -12.36 4.91
C LYS A 156 14.99 -13.18 3.80
N ASP A 157 15.88 -12.59 3.01
CA ASP A 157 16.61 -13.24 1.92
C ASP A 157 15.73 -14.03 0.93
N GLY A 158 14.50 -13.53 0.71
CA GLY A 158 13.50 -14.16 -0.17
C GLY A 158 12.71 -15.30 0.46
N GLU A 159 12.94 -15.63 1.72
CA GLU A 159 12.21 -16.63 2.49
C GLU A 159 11.22 -15.99 3.45
N LYS A 160 10.05 -16.63 3.64
CA LYS A 160 9.09 -16.26 4.66
C LYS A 160 9.49 -16.93 5.98
N ILE A 161 9.99 -16.15 6.93
CA ILE A 161 10.48 -16.64 8.22
C ILE A 161 9.45 -16.54 9.35
N TYR A 162 8.37 -15.78 9.17
CA TYR A 162 7.25 -15.66 10.10
C TYR A 162 5.96 -15.44 9.32
N ASP A 163 4.81 -15.95 9.80
CA ASP A 163 3.48 -15.76 9.19
C ASP A 163 2.40 -16.14 10.20
N GLU A 164 1.95 -15.16 10.97
CA GLU A 164 0.96 -15.34 12.05
C GLU A 164 0.06 -14.09 12.16
N SER A 165 -0.96 -14.16 13.04
CA SER A 165 -1.70 -12.96 13.39
C SER A 165 -0.80 -11.95 14.12
N TYR A 166 -1.08 -10.66 13.92
CA TYR A 166 -0.37 -9.62 14.65
C TYR A 166 -0.54 -9.75 16.17
N GLU A 167 -1.75 -10.16 16.60
CA GLU A 167 -2.04 -10.45 18.01
C GLU A 167 -1.14 -11.55 18.58
N THR A 168 -0.89 -12.64 17.82
CA THR A 168 0.03 -13.70 18.23
C THR A 168 1.45 -13.16 18.41
N PHE A 169 1.92 -12.32 17.48
CA PHE A 169 3.23 -11.69 17.61
C PHE A 169 3.36 -10.83 18.88
N VAL A 170 2.35 -9.99 19.15
CA VAL A 170 2.31 -9.14 20.35
C VAL A 170 2.29 -9.97 21.64
N ASN A 171 1.49 -11.05 21.67
CA ASN A 171 1.40 -11.90 22.85
C ASN A 171 2.71 -12.63 23.14
N ASN A 172 3.37 -13.15 22.11
CA ASN A 172 4.67 -13.81 22.23
C ASN A 172 5.74 -12.84 22.75
N ALA A 173 5.78 -11.61 22.23
CA ALA A 173 6.71 -10.58 22.70
C ALA A 173 6.48 -10.22 24.19
N LYS A 174 5.21 -10.09 24.60
CA LYS A 174 4.85 -9.83 26.00
C LYS A 174 5.21 -11.00 26.94
N GLU A 175 4.97 -12.24 26.53
CA GLU A 175 5.35 -13.44 27.32
C GLU A 175 6.87 -13.53 27.51
N GLU A 176 7.65 -13.09 26.51
CA GLU A 176 9.10 -13.01 26.59
C GLU A 176 9.61 -11.75 27.31
N GLY A 177 8.72 -10.82 27.71
CA GLY A 177 9.06 -9.56 28.37
C GLY A 177 9.84 -8.57 27.48
N LYS A 178 9.58 -8.60 26.17
CA LYS A 178 10.28 -7.82 25.16
C LYS A 178 9.40 -6.71 24.60
N GLU A 179 10.05 -5.60 24.20
CA GLU A 179 9.41 -4.63 23.32
C GLU A 179 9.22 -5.22 21.91
N LEU A 180 8.19 -4.75 21.20
CA LEU A 180 7.84 -5.33 19.88
C LEU A 180 8.96 -5.19 18.84
N GLU A 181 9.70 -4.07 18.90
CA GLU A 181 10.84 -3.83 18.01
C GLU A 181 11.98 -4.84 18.29
N ASP A 182 12.29 -5.09 19.57
CA ASP A 182 13.33 -6.07 19.96
C ASP A 182 12.93 -7.49 19.55
N ALA A 183 11.67 -7.86 19.77
CA ALA A 183 11.13 -9.16 19.34
C ALA A 183 11.23 -9.33 17.81
N PHE A 184 10.95 -8.28 17.04
CA PHE A 184 11.08 -8.29 15.59
C PHE A 184 12.54 -8.47 15.15
N PHE A 185 13.47 -7.73 15.72
CA PHE A 185 14.90 -7.85 15.38
C PHE A 185 15.46 -9.22 15.71
N GLU A 186 15.05 -9.85 16.82
CA GLU A 186 15.46 -11.22 17.12
C GLU A 186 14.99 -12.25 16.10
N PHE A 187 13.76 -12.11 15.56
CA PHE A 187 13.32 -12.94 14.43
C PHE A 187 14.26 -12.80 13.24
N TYR A 188 14.76 -11.60 13.00
CA TYR A 188 15.68 -11.32 11.91
C TYR A 188 17.08 -11.89 12.16
N GLU A 189 17.52 -12.01 13.43
CA GLU A 189 18.83 -12.50 13.83
C GLU A 189 18.89 -14.01 14.00
N ARG A 190 17.82 -14.65 14.53
CA ARG A 190 17.77 -16.09 14.89
C ARG A 190 17.94 -17.07 13.71
N LYS A 191 17.92 -16.63 12.45
CA LYS A 191 18.08 -17.51 11.29
C LYS A 191 19.43 -17.28 10.58
N ASN A 192 20.52 -17.46 11.30
CA ASN A 192 21.83 -17.69 10.70
C ASN A 192 22.25 -19.13 10.97
#